data_20d5b25639ff26184e02e9b229b36a3e
#
_entry.id   20d5b25639ff26184e02e9b229b36a3e
#
_cell.length_a   1.000
_cell.length_b   1.000
_cell.length_c   1.000
_cell.angle_alpha   90.00
_cell.angle_beta   90.00
_cell.angle_gamma   90.00
#
_symmetry.space_group_name_H-M   'P 1'
#
loop_
_entity.id
_entity.type
_entity.pdbx_description
1 polymer ?
#
loop_
_entity_poly.entity_id
_entity_poly.type
_entity_poly.pdbx_seq_one_letter_code
_entity_poly.pdbx_strand_id
1 'polypeptide(L)'
;VPGVVPPKGGLAYSDEPVGRYPTLFTTLGTRSSRARGKGDKEQNRNKRTIRLRLLPNGAQERKLRKLADATAKLWNELNYARLVQFRASGKIDFKGTGREHYHKYKGKLGVNAGQVINLNNGAWKSFKTLLRLYKQGRLPKFMGKPSPPGFWKDRLLGKRELIILVRNDRYYIEQVNGGEGYIVLKDWNLRIKYAGRVKWAGKQGTLVIKLEGNRWFAYVPITVGEKPARSNPRGYVKGAHERIRIENPKGNNKAFIDIGLNNLFAVVFNHTDTAILIKGSSIKAEYYYWKRETKTYQAIRDWLRNRGFNTWRRYHMFYLHAVYKRREGLRHYYRTAIRFLAKEIHKMGVNEVFVGYPYLVSQDDGNEYNTNVWWFSKIINWLGDVLEEYGIKLNIVNEYGTSRQCSICDVKHKNGRVMRGLYICPVTGIKINADLNAARNIAKKVGYNTPIPRKILSYIVTTNGVKPITPKEGETTKTPTVKPSPQKGEEGVMLNNTVPY
;
A
#
# COMPACT_ATOMS: atom_id res chain seq x y z
N VAL A 1 -9.15 30.53 -43.10
CA VAL A 1 -8.70 29.15 -43.28
C VAL A 1 -9.10 28.37 -42.04
N PRO A 2 -9.77 27.21 -42.14
CA PRO A 2 -10.64 26.66 -41.09
C PRO A 2 -9.88 25.91 -40.00
N GLY A 3 -10.55 25.91 -38.83
CA GLY A 3 -10.08 25.34 -37.59
C GLY A 3 -9.82 23.85 -37.61
N VAL A 4 -8.74 23.45 -36.94
CA VAL A 4 -8.48 22.09 -36.56
C VAL A 4 -8.96 21.90 -35.13
N VAL A 5 -10.05 21.15 -34.98
CA VAL A 5 -10.56 20.65 -33.71
C VAL A 5 -9.54 19.59 -33.19
N PRO A 6 -9.04 19.71 -31.97
CA PRO A 6 -8.20 18.66 -31.42
C PRO A 6 -9.05 17.42 -31.08
N PRO A 7 -8.53 16.20 -31.25
CA PRO A 7 -9.28 14.99 -30.98
C PRO A 7 -9.60 14.87 -29.48
N LYS A 8 -10.87 14.68 -29.16
CA LYS A 8 -11.35 14.23 -27.85
C LYS A 8 -10.84 12.81 -27.63
N GLY A 9 -9.83 12.68 -26.81
CA GLY A 9 -9.22 11.42 -26.45
C GLY A 9 -8.14 11.66 -25.42
N GLY A 10 -8.50 12.29 -24.30
CA GLY A 10 -7.62 12.40 -23.13
C GLY A 10 -7.42 11.02 -22.54
N LEU A 11 -6.32 10.35 -22.90
CA LEU A 11 -5.77 9.27 -22.11
C LEU A 11 -5.50 9.84 -20.72
N ALA A 12 -6.32 9.44 -19.75
CA ALA A 12 -6.05 9.63 -18.33
C ALA A 12 -4.68 8.99 -18.05
N TYR A 13 -3.65 9.82 -18.02
CA TYR A 13 -2.36 9.45 -17.47
C TYR A 13 -2.60 9.17 -15.99
N SER A 14 -2.62 7.89 -15.62
CA SER A 14 -2.46 7.50 -14.23
C SER A 14 -1.14 8.10 -13.76
N ASP A 15 -1.22 9.01 -12.79
CA ASP A 15 -0.10 9.72 -12.15
C ASP A 15 0.77 8.82 -11.27
N GLU A 16 0.83 7.56 -11.57
CA GLU A 16 1.86 6.71 -11.04
C GLU A 16 3.07 6.79 -11.98
N PRO A 17 4.22 7.26 -11.49
CA PRO A 17 5.48 6.78 -12.00
C PRO A 17 5.63 5.37 -11.48
N VAL A 18 4.68 4.58 -11.84
CA VAL A 18 4.71 3.18 -11.60
C VAL A 18 5.61 2.64 -12.66
N GLY A 19 6.76 2.36 -12.24
CA GLY A 19 7.17 1.05 -12.58
C GLY A 19 5.99 0.14 -12.21
N ARG A 20 5.28 -0.46 -13.15
CA ARG A 20 4.44 -1.65 -12.99
C ARG A 20 5.34 -2.79 -12.54
N TYR A 21 6.00 -2.56 -11.42
CA TYR A 21 6.66 -3.63 -10.71
C TYR A 21 5.54 -4.29 -9.90
N PRO A 22 5.36 -5.57 -10.04
CA PRO A 22 4.99 -6.30 -8.86
C PRO A 22 6.01 -5.81 -7.85
N THR A 23 5.57 -5.00 -6.87
CA THR A 23 6.45 -4.54 -5.80
C THR A 23 7.24 -5.77 -5.40
N LEU A 24 8.56 -5.69 -5.36
CA LEU A 24 9.46 -6.80 -4.99
C LEU A 24 8.96 -7.55 -3.74
N PHE A 25 8.03 -6.95 -3.02
CA PHE A 25 7.38 -7.44 -1.82
C PHE A 25 5.99 -8.06 -2.05
N THR A 26 5.26 -7.73 -3.11
CA THR A 26 3.96 -8.37 -3.41
C THR A 26 4.11 -9.72 -4.12
N THR A 27 5.19 -9.96 -4.85
CA THR A 27 5.48 -11.29 -5.40
C THR A 27 5.95 -12.29 -4.36
N LEU A 28 6.41 -11.82 -3.19
CA LEU A 28 6.73 -12.70 -2.04
C LEU A 28 5.53 -12.91 -1.11
N GLY A 29 4.42 -12.20 -1.29
CA GLY A 29 3.28 -12.22 -0.36
C GLY A 29 1.88 -12.28 -0.94
N THR A 30 1.65 -12.17 -2.26
CA THR A 30 0.31 -12.35 -2.80
C THR A 30 -0.03 -13.83 -2.84
N ARG A 31 -0.91 -14.24 -1.96
CA ARG A 31 -1.65 -15.48 -2.03
C ARG A 31 -2.38 -15.58 -3.37
N SER A 32 -1.78 -16.23 -4.35
CA SER A 32 -2.54 -16.91 -5.37
C SER A 32 -3.42 -17.94 -4.65
N SER A 33 -4.73 -17.78 -4.74
CA SER A 33 -5.72 -18.68 -4.14
C SER A 33 -5.82 -20.01 -4.88
N ARG A 34 -4.71 -20.64 -5.26
CA ARG A 34 -4.66 -21.98 -5.85
C ARG A 34 -3.63 -22.83 -5.13
N ALA A 35 -4.14 -23.92 -4.55
CA ALA A 35 -3.48 -25.17 -4.20
C ALA A 35 -1.94 -25.15 -4.19
N ARG A 36 -1.34 -24.42 -3.26
CA ARG A 36 -0.01 -24.73 -2.73
C ARG A 36 -0.22 -25.72 -1.60
N GLY A 37 0.59 -26.76 -1.55
CA GLY A 37 0.52 -27.78 -0.49
C GLY A 37 0.54 -27.16 0.92
N LYS A 38 0.01 -27.84 1.93
CA LYS A 38 -0.10 -27.34 3.31
C LYS A 38 1.21 -26.75 3.86
N GLY A 39 2.39 -27.29 3.48
CA GLY A 39 3.69 -26.81 3.91
C GLY A 39 4.10 -25.40 3.42
N ASP A 40 3.70 -25.00 2.20
CA ASP A 40 4.02 -23.67 1.64
C ASP A 40 3.24 -22.53 2.28
N LYS A 41 2.06 -22.83 2.86
CA LYS A 41 1.22 -21.84 3.55
C LYS A 41 1.77 -21.50 4.93
N GLU A 42 2.39 -22.44 5.60
CA GLU A 42 2.96 -22.27 6.94
C GLU A 42 4.30 -21.52 6.90
N GLN A 43 5.16 -21.81 5.92
CA GLN A 43 6.46 -21.14 5.74
C GLN A 43 6.35 -19.63 5.44
N ASN A 44 5.26 -19.16 4.87
CA ASN A 44 5.08 -17.73 4.56
C ASN A 44 4.52 -16.90 5.74
N ARG A 45 3.95 -17.52 6.77
CA ARG A 45 3.37 -16.81 7.92
C ARG A 45 4.43 -16.12 8.78
N ASN A 46 5.63 -16.68 8.86
CA ASN A 46 6.68 -16.18 9.74
C ASN A 46 7.62 -15.16 9.08
N LYS A 47 7.33 -14.68 7.86
CA LYS A 47 8.18 -13.70 7.18
C LYS A 47 7.78 -12.28 7.50
N ARG A 48 8.77 -11.48 7.92
CA ARG A 48 8.65 -10.02 8.12
C ARG A 48 9.79 -9.30 7.41
N THR A 49 9.57 -8.07 7.00
CA THR A 49 10.61 -7.24 6.38
C THR A 49 10.90 -6.04 7.27
N ILE A 50 12.17 -5.87 7.62
CA ILE A 50 12.67 -4.70 8.33
C ILE A 50 13.18 -3.71 7.30
N ARG A 51 12.79 -2.44 7.43
CA ARG A 51 13.29 -1.32 6.62
C ARG A 51 14.23 -0.49 7.46
N LEU A 52 15.50 -0.39 7.06
CA LEU A 52 16.54 0.39 7.71
C LEU A 52 16.98 1.52 6.77
N ARG A 53 17.14 2.72 7.29
CA ARG A 53 17.72 3.84 6.54
C ARG A 53 19.23 3.72 6.56
N LEU A 54 19.86 3.63 5.40
CA LEU A 54 21.31 3.65 5.28
C LEU A 54 21.84 5.07 5.29
N LEU A 55 23.00 5.25 5.92
CA LEU A 55 23.71 6.51 6.07
C LEU A 55 25.13 6.36 5.48
N PRO A 56 25.26 6.18 4.15
CA PRO A 56 26.56 6.03 3.52
C PRO A 56 27.32 7.35 3.51
N ASN A 57 28.63 7.30 3.68
CA ASN A 57 29.51 8.43 3.36
C ASN A 57 29.66 8.59 1.82
N GLY A 58 30.31 9.66 1.37
CA GLY A 58 30.39 9.96 -0.07
C GLY A 58 31.07 8.85 -0.90
N ALA A 59 32.11 8.18 -0.36
CA ALA A 59 32.78 7.07 -1.05
C ALA A 59 31.86 5.83 -1.14
N GLN A 60 31.19 5.49 -0.04
CA GLN A 60 30.23 4.40 0.02
C GLN A 60 29.04 4.66 -0.91
N GLU A 61 28.53 5.89 -0.96
CA GLU A 61 27.44 6.25 -1.85
C GLU A 61 27.83 6.08 -3.32
N ARG A 62 29.02 6.54 -3.73
CA ARG A 62 29.53 6.34 -5.09
C ARG A 62 29.62 4.84 -5.43
N LYS A 63 30.09 4.00 -4.50
CA LYS A 63 30.16 2.55 -4.68
C LYS A 63 28.78 1.91 -4.78
N LEU A 64 27.82 2.30 -3.92
CA LEU A 64 26.42 1.85 -4.01
C LEU A 64 25.78 2.23 -5.35
N ARG A 65 26.02 3.45 -5.85
CA ARG A 65 25.51 3.89 -7.15
C ARG A 65 26.07 3.03 -8.31
N LYS A 66 27.38 2.73 -8.29
CA LYS A 66 28.02 1.84 -9.29
C LYS A 66 27.42 0.43 -9.27
N LEU A 67 27.22 -0.15 -8.09
CA LEU A 67 26.62 -1.48 -7.91
C LEU A 67 25.17 -1.51 -8.36
N ALA A 68 24.39 -0.50 -7.99
CA ALA A 68 22.98 -0.41 -8.39
C ALA A 68 22.83 -0.18 -9.90
N ASP A 69 23.71 0.60 -10.53
CA ASP A 69 23.73 0.78 -11.98
C ASP A 69 24.07 -0.56 -12.69
N ALA A 70 25.05 -1.30 -12.20
CA ALA A 70 25.39 -2.62 -12.74
C ALA A 70 24.22 -3.61 -12.61
N THR A 71 23.52 -3.57 -11.46
CA THR A 71 22.31 -4.41 -11.22
C THR A 71 21.20 -4.06 -12.20
N ALA A 72 20.93 -2.77 -12.43
CA ALA A 72 19.90 -2.33 -13.35
C ALA A 72 20.28 -2.61 -14.82
N LYS A 73 21.56 -2.52 -15.17
CA LYS A 73 22.07 -2.94 -16.49
C LYS A 73 21.81 -4.43 -16.72
N LEU A 74 22.22 -5.28 -15.78
CA LEU A 74 21.96 -6.72 -15.86
C LEU A 74 20.47 -7.02 -16.03
N TRP A 75 19.60 -6.40 -15.22
CA TRP A 75 18.16 -6.57 -15.36
C TRP A 75 17.66 -6.18 -16.75
N ASN A 76 18.07 -5.00 -17.24
CA ASN A 76 17.58 -4.45 -18.50
C ASN A 76 18.06 -5.26 -19.70
N GLU A 77 19.33 -5.66 -19.75
CA GLU A 77 19.90 -6.46 -20.82
C GLU A 77 19.26 -7.85 -20.87
N LEU A 78 19.19 -8.53 -19.72
CA LEU A 78 18.54 -9.83 -19.62
C LEU A 78 17.05 -9.76 -20.00
N ASN A 79 16.37 -8.69 -19.56
CA ASN A 79 14.95 -8.49 -19.88
C ASN A 79 14.74 -8.24 -21.37
N TYR A 80 15.64 -7.49 -22.01
CA TYR A 80 15.62 -7.26 -23.45
C TYR A 80 15.84 -8.55 -24.24
N ALA A 81 16.87 -9.32 -23.92
CA ALA A 81 17.15 -10.58 -24.59
C ALA A 81 15.94 -11.54 -24.56
N ARG A 82 15.29 -11.64 -23.38
CA ARG A 82 14.08 -12.45 -23.20
C ARG A 82 12.85 -11.89 -23.92
N LEU A 83 12.74 -10.58 -24.02
CA LEU A 83 11.66 -9.94 -24.75
C LEU A 83 11.77 -10.24 -26.26
N VAL A 84 12.98 -10.19 -26.81
CA VAL A 84 13.26 -10.55 -28.22
C VAL A 84 12.89 -12.02 -28.49
N GLN A 85 13.37 -12.95 -27.65
CA GLN A 85 13.01 -14.37 -27.77
C GLN A 85 11.50 -14.62 -27.68
N PHE A 86 10.86 -13.98 -26.73
CA PHE A 86 9.42 -14.13 -26.53
C PHE A 86 8.60 -13.58 -27.71
N ARG A 87 9.01 -12.46 -28.30
CA ARG A 87 8.36 -11.89 -29.50
C ARG A 87 8.54 -12.75 -30.73
N ALA A 88 9.72 -13.35 -30.91
CA ALA A 88 10.04 -14.18 -32.05
C ALA A 88 9.32 -15.54 -32.01
N SER A 89 9.25 -16.20 -30.86
CA SER A 89 8.80 -17.59 -30.75
C SER A 89 7.79 -17.90 -29.68
N GLY A 90 7.41 -16.92 -28.85
CA GLY A 90 6.59 -17.14 -27.64
C GLY A 90 7.30 -17.94 -26.55
N LYS A 91 8.54 -18.36 -26.77
CA LYS A 91 9.37 -19.16 -25.86
C LYS A 91 10.51 -18.31 -25.30
N ILE A 92 11.07 -18.72 -24.17
CA ILE A 92 12.22 -18.06 -23.53
C ILE A 92 13.17 -19.14 -23.03
N ASP A 93 14.43 -19.06 -23.45
CA ASP A 93 15.51 -19.86 -22.87
C ASP A 93 16.01 -19.18 -21.58
N PHE A 94 15.43 -19.58 -20.45
CA PHE A 94 15.83 -19.07 -19.13
C PHE A 94 17.23 -19.50 -18.72
N LYS A 95 17.68 -20.70 -19.16
CA LYS A 95 18.95 -21.27 -18.76
C LYS A 95 20.11 -20.63 -19.55
N GLY A 96 20.00 -20.56 -20.85
CA GLY A 96 21.03 -19.97 -21.72
C GLY A 96 21.19 -18.47 -21.45
N THR A 97 20.11 -17.70 -21.52
CA THR A 97 20.17 -16.27 -21.24
C THR A 97 20.64 -15.96 -19.80
N GLY A 98 20.25 -16.79 -18.83
CA GLY A 98 20.72 -16.64 -17.45
C GLY A 98 22.22 -16.90 -17.30
N ARG A 99 22.75 -17.94 -17.92
CA ARG A 99 24.19 -18.30 -17.88
C ARG A 99 25.05 -17.21 -18.53
N GLU A 100 24.71 -16.78 -19.75
CA GLU A 100 25.39 -15.71 -20.47
C GLU A 100 25.52 -14.44 -19.64
N HIS A 101 24.42 -13.93 -19.15
CA HIS A 101 24.38 -12.68 -18.35
C HIS A 101 25.04 -12.85 -16.98
N TYR A 102 25.00 -14.04 -16.38
CA TYR A 102 25.73 -14.31 -15.15
C TYR A 102 27.26 -14.16 -15.37
N HIS A 103 27.83 -14.78 -16.41
CA HIS A 103 29.25 -14.66 -16.71
C HIS A 103 29.66 -13.21 -17.01
N LYS A 104 28.85 -12.47 -17.77
CA LYS A 104 29.07 -11.06 -18.11
C LYS A 104 29.12 -10.15 -16.86
N TYR A 105 28.31 -10.44 -15.82
CA TYR A 105 28.17 -9.56 -14.65
C TYR A 105 28.81 -10.10 -13.37
N LYS A 106 29.30 -11.33 -13.35
CA LYS A 106 29.96 -11.95 -12.19
C LYS A 106 31.13 -11.12 -11.67
N GLY A 107 31.94 -10.53 -12.53
CA GLY A 107 33.06 -9.68 -12.13
C GLY A 107 32.68 -8.42 -11.38
N LYS A 108 31.47 -7.86 -11.61
CA LYS A 108 30.96 -6.63 -10.96
C LYS A 108 30.09 -6.92 -9.74
N LEU A 109 29.25 -7.95 -9.81
CA LEU A 109 28.22 -8.24 -8.80
C LEU A 109 28.52 -9.51 -8.00
N GLY A 110 29.54 -10.24 -8.34
CA GLY A 110 29.83 -11.55 -7.72
C GLY A 110 28.66 -12.50 -7.89
N VAL A 111 28.46 -13.34 -6.91
CA VAL A 111 27.33 -14.30 -6.86
C VAL A 111 25.94 -13.63 -6.78
N ASN A 112 25.89 -12.33 -6.47
CA ASN A 112 24.63 -11.58 -6.37
C ASN A 112 23.98 -11.35 -7.73
N ALA A 113 24.71 -11.47 -8.85
CA ALA A 113 24.15 -11.48 -10.20
C ALA A 113 23.04 -12.55 -10.34
N GLY A 114 23.23 -13.72 -9.71
CA GLY A 114 22.22 -14.78 -9.67
C GLY A 114 20.88 -14.35 -9.04
N GLN A 115 20.89 -13.43 -8.05
CA GLN A 115 19.66 -12.93 -7.44
C GLN A 115 18.83 -12.09 -8.42
N VAL A 116 19.50 -11.29 -9.26
CA VAL A 116 18.84 -10.48 -10.29
C VAL A 116 18.24 -11.37 -11.37
N ILE A 117 18.98 -12.39 -11.80
CA ILE A 117 18.53 -13.37 -12.79
C ILE A 117 17.31 -14.13 -12.28
N ASN A 118 17.35 -14.61 -11.03
CA ASN A 118 16.23 -15.32 -10.41
C ASN A 118 14.98 -14.43 -10.27
N LEU A 119 15.16 -13.16 -9.92
CA LEU A 119 14.06 -12.20 -9.87
C LEU A 119 13.43 -12.00 -11.25
N ASN A 120 14.25 -11.83 -12.29
CA ASN A 120 13.78 -11.70 -13.67
C ASN A 120 13.09 -12.99 -14.17
N ASN A 121 13.62 -14.18 -13.81
CA ASN A 121 12.97 -15.47 -14.08
C ASN A 121 11.56 -15.51 -13.49
N GLY A 122 11.40 -15.09 -12.23
CA GLY A 122 10.11 -15.02 -11.54
C GLY A 122 9.12 -14.07 -12.23
N ALA A 123 9.59 -12.88 -12.63
CA ALA A 123 8.78 -11.89 -13.32
C ALA A 123 8.25 -12.41 -14.68
N TRP A 124 9.09 -13.03 -15.48
CA TRP A 124 8.69 -13.61 -16.76
C TRP A 124 7.76 -14.81 -16.61
N LYS A 125 8.01 -15.70 -15.63
CA LYS A 125 7.10 -16.81 -15.31
C LYS A 125 5.71 -16.32 -14.91
N SER A 126 5.64 -15.29 -14.07
CA SER A 126 4.40 -14.65 -13.67
C SER A 126 3.66 -14.04 -14.85
N PHE A 127 4.36 -13.30 -15.71
CA PHE A 127 3.80 -12.74 -16.94
C PHE A 127 3.20 -13.82 -17.84
N LYS A 128 3.95 -14.91 -18.12
CA LYS A 128 3.46 -16.02 -18.94
C LYS A 128 2.20 -16.69 -18.36
N THR A 129 2.17 -16.84 -17.05
CA THR A 129 0.99 -17.37 -16.34
C THR A 129 -0.23 -16.47 -16.49
N LEU A 130 -0.06 -15.17 -16.27
CA LEU A 130 -1.13 -14.17 -16.42
C LEU A 130 -1.60 -14.09 -17.89
N LEU A 131 -0.70 -14.10 -18.84
CA LEU A 131 -1.02 -14.07 -20.26
C LEU A 131 -1.83 -15.31 -20.70
N ARG A 132 -1.48 -16.48 -20.16
CA ARG A 132 -2.26 -17.72 -20.39
C ARG A 132 -3.68 -17.60 -19.83
N LEU A 133 -3.82 -17.10 -18.58
CA LEU A 133 -5.12 -16.89 -17.97
C LEU A 133 -5.96 -15.87 -18.74
N TYR A 134 -5.33 -14.81 -19.25
CA TYR A 134 -5.99 -13.81 -20.09
C TYR A 134 -6.52 -14.43 -21.39
N LYS A 135 -5.69 -15.20 -22.10
CA LYS A 135 -6.10 -15.90 -23.32
C LYS A 135 -7.24 -16.90 -23.09
N GLN A 136 -7.33 -17.49 -21.90
CA GLN A 136 -8.38 -18.42 -21.49
C GLN A 136 -9.66 -17.70 -20.99
N GLY A 137 -9.73 -16.36 -21.02
CA GLY A 137 -10.84 -15.60 -20.45
C GLY A 137 -10.99 -15.72 -18.92
N ARG A 138 -9.98 -16.27 -18.23
CA ARG A 138 -9.99 -16.55 -16.78
C ARG A 138 -9.37 -15.44 -15.94
N LEU A 139 -8.86 -14.40 -16.58
CA LEU A 139 -8.35 -13.21 -15.89
C LEU A 139 -9.52 -12.24 -15.67
N PRO A 140 -9.68 -11.65 -14.49
CA PRO A 140 -10.70 -10.63 -14.25
C PRO A 140 -10.60 -9.49 -15.28
N LYS A 141 -11.73 -9.03 -15.82
CA LYS A 141 -11.81 -8.02 -16.92
C LYS A 141 -11.02 -6.74 -16.61
N PHE A 142 -11.05 -6.30 -15.34
CA PHE A 142 -10.33 -5.09 -14.89
C PHE A 142 -8.81 -5.18 -14.96
N MET A 143 -8.20 -6.36 -14.97
CA MET A 143 -6.76 -6.50 -15.06
C MET A 143 -6.21 -6.21 -16.46
N GLY A 144 -7.06 -6.20 -17.48
CA GLY A 144 -6.67 -5.96 -18.85
C GLY A 144 -5.65 -6.99 -19.37
N LYS A 145 -5.07 -6.73 -20.54
CA LYS A 145 -4.03 -7.57 -21.13
C LYS A 145 -2.70 -7.42 -20.37
N PRO A 146 -2.12 -8.51 -19.85
CA PRO A 146 -0.81 -8.46 -19.18
C PRO A 146 0.28 -7.95 -20.11
N SER A 147 1.22 -7.18 -19.56
CA SER A 147 2.40 -6.71 -20.28
C SER A 147 3.67 -7.42 -19.77
N PRO A 148 4.69 -7.61 -20.64
CA PRO A 148 5.98 -8.16 -20.22
C PRO A 148 6.62 -7.36 -19.08
N PRO A 149 7.58 -7.97 -18.33
CA PRO A 149 8.33 -7.25 -17.31
C PRO A 149 8.97 -5.98 -17.84
N GLY A 150 8.85 -4.88 -17.08
CA GLY A 150 9.37 -3.57 -17.46
C GLY A 150 10.89 -3.44 -17.29
N PHE A 151 11.45 -2.37 -17.87
CA PHE A 151 12.85 -1.98 -17.70
C PHE A 151 13.03 -1.11 -16.46
N TRP A 152 14.14 -1.26 -15.76
CA TRP A 152 14.50 -0.43 -14.61
C TRP A 152 15.13 0.88 -15.09
N LYS A 153 14.30 1.83 -15.46
CA LYS A 153 14.75 3.17 -15.86
C LYS A 153 13.66 4.22 -15.70
N ASP A 154 14.10 5.42 -15.37
CA ASP A 154 13.28 6.62 -15.49
C ASP A 154 13.11 6.96 -16.98
N ARG A 155 11.86 7.06 -17.44
CA ARG A 155 11.54 7.28 -18.85
C ARG A 155 11.92 8.67 -19.36
N LEU A 156 11.94 9.68 -18.49
CA LEU A 156 12.28 11.04 -18.87
C LEU A 156 13.78 11.29 -18.84
N LEU A 157 14.43 10.92 -17.77
CA LEU A 157 15.87 11.11 -17.60
C LEU A 157 16.72 10.04 -18.27
N GLY A 158 16.12 8.89 -18.63
CA GLY A 158 16.86 7.72 -19.10
C GLY A 158 17.75 7.08 -18.02
N LYS A 159 17.77 7.62 -16.81
CA LYS A 159 18.56 7.08 -15.68
C LYS A 159 17.95 5.78 -15.18
N ARG A 160 18.81 4.84 -14.79
CA ARG A 160 18.39 3.55 -14.25
C ARG A 160 17.86 3.69 -12.83
N GLU A 161 16.90 2.85 -12.45
CA GLU A 161 16.53 2.69 -11.04
C GLU A 161 17.68 2.07 -10.27
N LEU A 162 17.95 2.61 -9.08
CA LEU A 162 19.08 2.18 -8.27
C LEU A 162 18.63 1.18 -7.21
N ILE A 163 18.77 -0.11 -7.57
CA ILE A 163 18.44 -1.26 -6.71
C ILE A 163 19.64 -2.20 -6.68
N ILE A 164 19.96 -2.72 -5.50
CA ILE A 164 20.99 -3.75 -5.31
C ILE A 164 20.32 -4.95 -4.63
N LEU A 165 20.58 -6.15 -5.13
CA LEU A 165 20.15 -7.40 -4.51
C LEU A 165 21.37 -8.11 -3.94
N VAL A 166 21.31 -8.49 -2.65
CA VAL A 166 22.42 -9.17 -1.97
C VAL A 166 21.94 -10.51 -1.42
N ARG A 167 22.62 -11.58 -1.79
CA ARG A 167 22.30 -12.92 -1.32
C ARG A 167 22.44 -13.02 0.21
N ASN A 168 21.62 -13.82 0.85
CA ASN A 168 21.49 -13.91 2.30
C ASN A 168 22.79 -14.29 3.05
N ASP A 169 23.75 -14.93 2.42
CA ASP A 169 25.05 -15.29 3.00
C ASP A 169 26.15 -14.24 2.72
N ARG A 170 25.84 -13.20 1.92
CA ARG A 170 26.78 -12.17 1.49
C ARG A 170 26.68 -10.85 2.26
N TYR A 171 25.85 -10.81 3.28
CA TYR A 171 25.75 -9.68 4.20
C TYR A 171 25.49 -10.15 5.62
N TYR A 172 25.66 -9.27 6.58
CA TYR A 172 25.19 -9.42 7.97
C TYR A 172 24.93 -8.05 8.59
N ILE A 173 24.20 -8.06 9.70
CA ILE A 173 23.84 -6.85 10.45
C ILE A 173 24.59 -6.84 11.77
N GLU A 174 25.35 -5.79 12.00
CA GLU A 174 25.97 -5.47 13.29
C GLU A 174 25.08 -4.46 14.01
N GLN A 175 24.62 -4.79 15.21
CA GLN A 175 23.89 -3.88 16.06
C GLN A 175 24.87 -3.30 17.11
N VAL A 176 24.87 -1.98 17.25
CA VAL A 176 25.69 -1.28 18.25
C VAL A 176 24.82 -0.88 19.44
N ASN A 177 23.67 -0.24 19.17
CA ASN A 177 22.66 0.18 20.15
C ASN A 177 21.26 0.02 19.58
N GLY A 178 20.22 0.13 20.40
CA GLY A 178 18.82 -0.20 20.04
C GLY A 178 18.20 0.45 18.79
N GLY A 179 18.88 1.38 18.14
CA GLY A 179 18.39 2.04 16.92
C GLY A 179 19.45 2.28 15.84
N GLU A 180 20.71 1.86 16.07
CA GLU A 180 21.81 2.06 15.15
C GLU A 180 22.71 0.85 15.04
N GLY A 181 23.41 0.73 13.92
CA GLY A 181 24.38 -0.30 13.65
C GLY A 181 24.90 -0.22 12.23
N TYR A 182 25.42 -1.33 11.74
CA TYR A 182 26.02 -1.38 10.40
C TYR A 182 25.45 -2.58 9.61
N ILE A 183 25.26 -2.37 8.33
CA ILE A 183 25.08 -3.44 7.35
C ILE A 183 26.41 -3.66 6.66
N VAL A 184 26.92 -4.88 6.76
CA VAL A 184 28.21 -5.27 6.14
C VAL A 184 27.92 -6.11 4.90
N LEU A 185 28.41 -5.62 3.75
CA LEU A 185 28.29 -6.27 2.46
C LEU A 185 29.66 -6.91 2.12
N LYS A 186 29.77 -8.24 2.31
CA LYS A 186 31.05 -8.97 2.26
C LYS A 186 31.78 -8.86 0.92
N ASP A 187 31.03 -9.07 -0.19
CA ASP A 187 31.62 -9.14 -1.54
C ASP A 187 32.24 -7.81 -2.00
N TRP A 188 31.90 -6.71 -1.34
CA TRP A 188 32.36 -5.37 -1.74
C TRP A 188 33.11 -4.64 -0.64
N ASN A 189 33.37 -5.28 0.49
CA ASN A 189 34.01 -4.69 1.66
C ASN A 189 33.39 -3.33 2.03
N LEU A 190 32.03 -3.33 2.16
CA LEU A 190 31.28 -2.15 2.53
C LEU A 190 30.65 -2.34 3.91
N ARG A 191 30.97 -1.47 4.85
CA ARG A 191 30.34 -1.39 6.18
C ARG A 191 29.60 -0.06 6.29
N ILE A 192 28.28 -0.08 6.17
CA ILE A 192 27.43 1.12 6.04
C ILE A 192 26.59 1.29 7.30
N LYS A 193 26.70 2.45 7.94
CA LYS A 193 25.86 2.81 9.10
C LYS A 193 24.38 2.82 8.69
N TYR A 194 23.50 2.32 9.57
CA TYR A 194 22.07 2.46 9.40
C TYR A 194 21.42 3.10 10.63
N ALA A 195 20.26 3.73 10.41
CA ALA A 195 19.31 4.15 11.43
C ALA A 195 18.00 3.38 11.27
N GLY A 196 17.41 2.99 12.38
CA GLY A 196 16.17 2.25 12.45
C GLY A 196 16.24 1.04 13.37
N ARG A 197 15.09 0.68 13.94
CA ARG A 197 15.00 -0.42 14.91
C ARG A 197 14.90 -1.78 14.22
N VAL A 198 15.72 -2.74 14.64
CA VAL A 198 15.62 -4.14 14.24
C VAL A 198 14.61 -4.83 15.16
N LYS A 199 13.35 -4.91 14.69
CA LYS A 199 12.24 -5.44 15.50
C LYS A 199 12.26 -6.96 15.60
N TRP A 200 12.59 -7.66 14.52
CA TRP A 200 12.43 -9.10 14.40
C TRP A 200 13.76 -9.83 14.42
N ALA A 201 13.84 -10.91 15.18
CA ALA A 201 14.98 -11.84 15.18
C ALA A 201 14.65 -13.07 14.34
N GLY A 202 15.65 -13.60 13.64
CA GLY A 202 15.51 -14.81 12.84
C GLY A 202 16.45 -14.86 11.65
N LYS A 203 16.21 -15.82 10.77
CA LYS A 203 17.01 -16.06 9.58
C LYS A 203 16.77 -15.01 8.51
N GLN A 204 17.85 -14.40 8.05
CA GLN A 204 17.80 -13.39 6.99
C GLN A 204 17.58 -13.99 5.60
N GLY A 205 16.81 -13.24 4.77
CA GLY A 205 16.61 -13.54 3.35
C GLY A 205 17.49 -12.68 2.44
N THR A 206 17.15 -12.62 1.15
CA THR A 206 17.84 -11.73 0.19
C THR A 206 17.60 -10.27 0.54
N LEU A 207 18.68 -9.54 0.82
CA LEU A 207 18.64 -8.10 1.10
C LEU A 207 18.37 -7.32 -0.18
N VAL A 208 17.51 -6.31 -0.08
CA VAL A 208 17.26 -5.34 -1.14
C VAL A 208 17.70 -3.96 -0.66
N ILE A 209 18.68 -3.36 -1.32
CA ILE A 209 19.06 -1.97 -1.07
C ILE A 209 18.51 -1.11 -2.21
N LYS A 210 17.81 -0.02 -1.88
CA LYS A 210 17.17 0.84 -2.87
C LYS A 210 17.34 2.31 -2.53
N LEU A 211 17.58 3.14 -3.58
CA LEU A 211 17.52 4.59 -3.47
C LEU A 211 16.06 5.04 -3.64
N GLU A 212 15.51 5.68 -2.62
CA GLU A 212 14.15 6.23 -2.62
C GLU A 212 14.16 7.68 -2.14
N GLY A 213 13.66 8.61 -2.93
CA GLY A 213 13.60 10.02 -2.57
C GLY A 213 14.95 10.60 -2.12
N ASN A 214 16.03 10.22 -2.80
CA ASN A 214 17.41 10.61 -2.51
C ASN A 214 17.98 10.06 -1.18
N ARG A 215 17.38 8.97 -0.67
CA ARG A 215 17.84 8.27 0.55
C ARG A 215 17.97 6.78 0.26
N TRP A 216 19.03 6.17 0.80
CA TRP A 216 19.23 4.73 0.69
C TRP A 216 18.49 3.98 1.80
N PHE A 217 17.79 2.94 1.43
CA PHE A 217 17.10 2.04 2.35
C PHE A 217 17.51 0.60 2.11
N ALA A 218 17.69 -0.14 3.19
CA ALA A 218 17.87 -1.57 3.20
C ALA A 218 16.58 -2.25 3.66
N TYR A 219 16.11 -3.18 2.86
CA TYR A 219 14.95 -4.01 3.16
C TYR A 219 15.44 -5.42 3.47
N VAL A 220 15.36 -5.82 4.72
CA VAL A 220 15.85 -7.08 5.23
C VAL A 220 14.67 -8.01 5.48
N PRO A 221 14.41 -9.00 4.63
CA PRO A 221 13.43 -10.04 4.91
C PRO A 221 13.97 -10.96 6.00
N ILE A 222 13.13 -11.29 6.98
CA ILE A 222 13.48 -12.17 8.10
C ILE A 222 12.39 -13.23 8.23
N THR A 223 12.81 -14.48 8.33
CA THR A 223 11.96 -15.58 8.81
C THR A 223 12.09 -15.61 10.33
N VAL A 224 11.08 -15.07 11.00
CA VAL A 224 11.10 -14.84 12.46
C VAL A 224 11.16 -16.16 13.21
N GLY A 225 12.06 -16.26 14.21
CA GLY A 225 12.25 -17.43 15.05
C GLY A 225 12.97 -18.59 14.37
N GLU A 226 13.29 -18.52 13.08
CA GLU A 226 14.05 -19.58 12.39
C GLU A 226 15.55 -19.39 12.64
N LYS A 227 16.23 -20.48 13.03
CA LYS A 227 17.69 -20.50 13.19
C LYS A 227 18.40 -20.41 11.83
N PRO A 228 19.61 -19.83 11.77
CA PRO A 228 20.38 -19.78 10.54
C PRO A 228 20.82 -21.19 10.11
N ALA A 229 21.16 -21.35 8.83
CA ALA A 229 21.79 -22.59 8.37
C ALA A 229 23.18 -22.74 9.03
N ARG A 230 23.60 -23.97 9.32
CA ARG A 230 24.93 -24.27 9.87
C ARG A 230 26.08 -23.70 9.01
N SER A 231 25.90 -23.68 7.69
CA SER A 231 26.84 -23.10 6.72
C SER A 231 26.90 -21.56 6.74
N ASN A 232 25.95 -20.88 7.37
CA ASN A 232 25.93 -19.43 7.49
C ASN A 232 25.44 -18.97 8.87
N PRO A 233 26.22 -19.17 9.95
CA PRO A 233 25.82 -18.79 11.31
C PRO A 233 25.58 -17.27 11.46
N ARG A 234 26.27 -16.43 10.67
CA ARG A 234 26.06 -14.97 10.62
C ARG A 234 24.79 -14.56 9.87
N GLY A 235 24.06 -15.51 9.28
CA GLY A 235 22.77 -15.29 8.61
C GLY A 235 21.58 -15.13 9.59
N TYR A 236 21.85 -14.99 10.89
CA TYR A 236 20.84 -14.69 11.89
C TYR A 236 20.88 -13.22 12.27
N VAL A 237 19.72 -12.58 12.21
CA VAL A 237 19.53 -11.21 12.67
C VAL A 237 19.02 -11.23 14.10
N LYS A 238 19.77 -10.61 15.02
CA LYS A 238 19.30 -10.38 16.39
C LYS A 238 18.30 -9.22 16.39
N GLY A 239 17.08 -9.42 16.86
CA GLY A 239 16.04 -8.41 16.93
C GLY A 239 15.37 -8.40 18.29
N ALA A 240 14.47 -7.45 18.52
CA ALA A 240 13.78 -7.31 19.80
C ALA A 240 12.83 -8.50 20.10
N HIS A 241 12.32 -9.17 19.06
CA HIS A 241 11.34 -10.24 19.21
C HIS A 241 11.68 -11.45 18.33
N GLU A 242 11.72 -12.62 18.93
CA GLU A 242 11.97 -13.92 18.27
C GLU A 242 10.68 -14.62 17.83
N ARG A 243 9.53 -14.09 18.24
CA ARG A 243 8.20 -14.62 17.89
C ARG A 243 7.33 -13.50 17.36
N ILE A 244 6.49 -13.81 16.36
CA ILE A 244 5.54 -12.84 15.79
C ILE A 244 4.47 -12.48 16.81
N ARG A 245 3.92 -13.49 17.48
CA ARG A 245 2.97 -13.30 18.58
C ARG A 245 3.71 -12.81 19.81
N ILE A 246 3.60 -11.51 20.10
CA ILE A 246 4.27 -10.85 21.22
C ILE A 246 3.39 -10.89 22.47
N GLU A 247 2.08 -10.71 22.28
CA GLU A 247 1.09 -10.69 23.36
C GLU A 247 -0.04 -11.67 23.05
N ASN A 248 -0.78 -12.10 24.09
CA ASN A 248 -1.98 -12.91 23.96
C ASN A 248 -3.22 -12.01 23.94
N PRO A 249 -4.33 -12.45 23.32
CA PRO A 249 -5.62 -11.79 23.48
C PRO A 249 -6.02 -11.74 24.95
N LYS A 250 -6.61 -10.61 25.37
CA LYS A 250 -7.04 -10.40 26.76
C LYS A 250 -8.45 -10.95 27.07
N GLY A 251 -9.13 -11.47 26.05
CA GLY A 251 -10.48 -12.02 26.17
C GLY A 251 -10.92 -12.73 24.90
N ASN A 252 -12.22 -13.03 24.81
CA ASN A 252 -12.82 -13.74 23.67
C ASN A 252 -13.78 -12.89 22.85
N ASN A 253 -13.73 -11.55 23.00
CA ASN A 253 -14.62 -10.64 22.31
C ASN A 253 -14.33 -10.57 20.81
N LYS A 254 -15.29 -10.04 20.05
CA LYS A 254 -15.21 -9.90 18.60
C LYS A 254 -15.34 -8.41 18.24
N ALA A 255 -14.58 -7.98 17.22
CA ALA A 255 -14.69 -6.64 16.66
C ALA A 255 -14.99 -6.71 15.16
N PHE A 256 -15.82 -5.76 14.69
CA PHE A 256 -16.27 -5.68 13.30
C PHE A 256 -15.89 -4.32 12.74
N ILE A 257 -15.21 -4.31 11.61
CA ILE A 257 -14.57 -3.12 11.05
C ILE A 257 -15.10 -2.87 9.64
N ASP A 258 -15.62 -1.67 9.45
CA ASP A 258 -15.84 -1.07 8.13
C ASP A 258 -14.66 -0.13 7.84
N ILE A 259 -14.07 -0.26 6.63
CA ILE A 259 -12.96 0.58 6.18
C ILE A 259 -13.49 1.64 5.23
N GLY A 260 -13.42 2.89 5.63
CA GLY A 260 -13.99 4.01 4.90
C GLY A 260 -13.03 5.17 4.62
N LEU A 261 -13.43 6.07 3.69
CA LEU A 261 -12.64 7.28 3.36
C LEU A 261 -12.83 8.40 4.37
N ASN A 262 -14.03 8.57 4.91
CA ASN A 262 -14.32 9.62 5.89
C ASN A 262 -13.88 9.17 7.28
N ASN A 263 -14.24 7.95 7.64
CA ASN A 263 -13.65 7.25 8.75
C ASN A 263 -12.80 6.14 8.18
N LEU A 264 -11.49 6.20 8.43
CA LEU A 264 -10.57 5.15 7.98
C LEU A 264 -10.97 3.80 8.55
N PHE A 265 -11.37 3.80 9.83
CA PHE A 265 -11.92 2.65 10.52
C PHE A 265 -13.15 3.04 11.32
N ALA A 266 -14.25 2.33 11.12
CA ALA A 266 -15.42 2.34 11.97
C ALA A 266 -15.56 0.96 12.61
N VAL A 267 -15.50 0.89 13.94
CA VAL A 267 -15.40 -0.36 14.69
C VAL A 267 -16.53 -0.47 15.70
N VAL A 268 -17.20 -1.62 15.69
CA VAL A 268 -18.16 -2.04 16.71
C VAL A 268 -17.77 -3.36 17.33
N PHE A 269 -18.27 -3.65 18.50
CA PHE A 269 -17.94 -4.84 19.30
C PHE A 269 -19.20 -5.64 19.63
N ASN A 270 -19.06 -6.95 19.87
CA ASN A 270 -20.18 -7.79 20.28
C ASN A 270 -20.63 -7.63 21.72
N HIS A 271 -19.78 -7.10 22.60
CA HIS A 271 -19.97 -7.09 24.06
C HIS A 271 -20.21 -5.70 24.67
N THR A 272 -20.10 -4.62 23.90
CA THR A 272 -20.23 -3.25 24.41
C THR A 272 -20.90 -2.33 23.40
N ASP A 273 -21.59 -1.30 23.88
CA ASP A 273 -22.14 -0.21 23.08
C ASP A 273 -21.12 0.88 22.73
N THR A 274 -19.85 0.68 23.11
CA THR A 274 -18.75 1.55 22.72
C THR A 274 -18.32 1.25 21.29
N ALA A 275 -18.15 2.30 20.49
CA ALA A 275 -17.61 2.20 19.13
C ALA A 275 -16.37 3.08 18.95
N ILE A 276 -15.51 2.73 18.00
CA ILE A 276 -14.32 3.50 17.66
C ILE A 276 -14.45 4.03 16.25
N LEU A 277 -14.18 5.33 16.05
CA LEU A 277 -14.04 5.98 14.75
C LEU A 277 -12.65 6.59 14.62
N ILE A 278 -11.90 6.17 13.60
CA ILE A 278 -10.64 6.82 13.23
C ILE A 278 -10.86 7.60 11.94
N LYS A 279 -10.76 8.93 12.03
CA LYS A 279 -11.02 9.83 10.90
C LYS A 279 -9.96 9.68 9.79
N GLY A 280 -10.42 9.72 8.52
CA GLY A 280 -9.55 9.70 7.33
C GLY A 280 -9.15 11.09 6.82
N SER A 281 -9.57 12.18 7.49
CA SER A 281 -9.38 13.57 7.04
C SER A 281 -7.90 13.94 6.85
N SER A 282 -7.04 13.56 7.79
CA SER A 282 -5.59 13.83 7.72
C SER A 282 -4.94 13.15 6.52
N ILE A 283 -5.38 11.92 6.20
CA ILE A 283 -4.87 11.16 5.05
C ILE A 283 -5.25 11.86 3.76
N LYS A 284 -6.48 12.37 3.67
CA LYS A 284 -6.94 13.16 2.52
C LYS A 284 -6.15 14.46 2.40
N ALA A 285 -5.97 15.19 3.50
CA ALA A 285 -5.23 16.45 3.52
C ALA A 285 -3.78 16.24 3.04
N GLU A 286 -3.07 15.23 3.56
CA GLU A 286 -1.71 14.85 3.16
C GLU A 286 -1.65 14.51 1.67
N TYR A 287 -2.60 13.70 1.18
CA TYR A 287 -2.65 13.33 -0.23
C TYR A 287 -2.83 14.54 -1.13
N TYR A 288 -3.81 15.42 -0.84
CA TYR A 288 -4.10 16.57 -1.69
C TYR A 288 -3.00 17.62 -1.68
N TYR A 289 -2.38 17.84 -0.52
CA TYR A 289 -1.23 18.73 -0.42
C TYR A 289 -0.13 18.28 -1.40
N TRP A 290 0.33 17.04 -1.28
CA TRP A 290 1.38 16.51 -2.15
C TRP A 290 0.94 16.31 -3.60
N LYS A 291 -0.34 16.11 -3.85
CA LYS A 291 -0.88 16.07 -5.21
C LYS A 291 -0.75 17.44 -5.87
N ARG A 292 -1.09 18.51 -5.18
CA ARG A 292 -0.92 19.89 -5.67
C ARG A 292 0.54 20.17 -5.99
N GLU A 293 1.45 19.91 -5.06
CA GLU A 293 2.89 20.07 -5.25
C GLU A 293 3.39 19.26 -6.46
N THR A 294 2.96 18.02 -6.59
CA THR A 294 3.31 17.15 -7.73
C THR A 294 2.87 17.75 -9.05
N LYS A 295 1.62 18.28 -9.14
CA LYS A 295 1.10 18.90 -10.36
C LYS A 295 1.87 20.18 -10.71
N THR A 296 2.20 21.01 -9.73
CA THR A 296 2.99 22.23 -9.93
C THR A 296 4.37 21.91 -10.51
N TYR A 297 5.12 20.98 -9.88
CA TYR A 297 6.43 20.60 -10.41
C TYR A 297 6.35 19.92 -11.78
N GLN A 298 5.29 19.17 -12.04
CA GLN A 298 5.04 18.56 -13.34
C GLN A 298 4.81 19.63 -14.42
N ALA A 299 3.95 20.60 -14.17
CA ALA A 299 3.64 21.68 -15.12
C ALA A 299 4.89 22.50 -15.46
N ILE A 300 5.65 22.94 -14.44
CA ILE A 300 6.90 23.70 -14.65
C ILE A 300 7.92 22.85 -15.42
N ARG A 301 8.09 21.58 -15.07
CA ARG A 301 8.99 20.65 -15.76
C ARG A 301 8.64 20.53 -17.24
N ASP A 302 7.35 20.32 -17.55
CA ASP A 302 6.90 20.09 -18.93
C ASP A 302 6.98 21.40 -19.74
N TRP A 303 6.67 22.54 -19.14
CA TRP A 303 6.84 23.86 -19.76
C TRP A 303 8.32 24.13 -20.11
N LEU A 304 9.26 23.91 -19.18
CA LEU A 304 10.69 24.08 -19.41
C LEU A 304 11.22 23.13 -20.48
N ARG A 305 10.78 21.86 -20.43
CA ARG A 305 11.21 20.82 -21.36
C ARG A 305 10.77 21.14 -22.80
N ASN A 306 9.52 21.59 -22.98
CA ASN A 306 8.97 21.92 -24.28
C ASN A 306 9.67 23.14 -24.93
N ARG A 307 10.30 23.99 -24.11
CA ARG A 307 11.11 25.15 -24.55
C ARG A 307 12.61 24.87 -24.66
N GLY A 308 13.05 23.62 -24.42
CA GLY A 308 14.45 23.22 -24.52
C GLY A 308 15.34 23.62 -23.34
N PHE A 309 14.80 24.21 -22.26
CA PHE A 309 15.57 24.61 -21.09
C PHE A 309 16.05 23.41 -20.29
N ASN A 310 17.36 23.23 -20.13
CA ASN A 310 17.93 22.10 -19.37
C ASN A 310 17.53 22.03 -17.89
N THR A 311 17.07 23.14 -17.32
CA THR A 311 16.57 23.24 -15.94
C THR A 311 15.37 22.34 -15.65
N TRP A 312 14.65 21.85 -16.69
CA TRP A 312 13.56 20.89 -16.51
C TRP A 312 13.98 19.65 -15.71
N ARG A 313 15.26 19.25 -15.78
CA ARG A 313 15.79 18.09 -15.03
C ARG A 313 15.74 18.30 -13.52
N ARG A 314 15.97 19.55 -13.06
CA ARG A 314 15.84 19.93 -11.64
C ARG A 314 14.40 19.80 -11.16
N TYR A 315 13.45 20.31 -11.93
CA TYR A 315 12.02 20.21 -11.60
C TYR A 315 11.51 18.77 -11.67
N HIS A 316 12.06 17.94 -12.54
CA HIS A 316 11.77 16.51 -12.53
C HIS A 316 12.23 15.83 -11.23
N MET A 317 13.35 16.23 -10.66
CA MET A 317 13.79 15.73 -9.35
C MET A 317 12.87 16.21 -8.22
N PHE A 318 12.36 17.43 -8.26
CA PHE A 318 11.37 17.93 -7.30
C PHE A 318 10.05 17.17 -7.43
N TYR A 319 9.59 16.91 -8.64
CA TYR A 319 8.44 16.05 -8.91
C TYR A 319 8.59 14.66 -8.29
N LEU A 320 9.70 13.99 -8.54
CA LEU A 320 9.98 12.66 -7.95
C LEU A 320 10.03 12.71 -6.42
N HIS A 321 10.59 13.77 -5.86
CA HIS A 321 10.62 13.98 -4.42
C HIS A 321 9.21 14.17 -3.84
N ALA A 322 8.37 14.99 -4.46
CA ALA A 322 6.98 15.19 -4.04
C ALA A 322 6.16 13.89 -4.10
N VAL A 323 6.32 13.11 -5.18
CA VAL A 323 5.70 11.76 -5.30
C VAL A 323 6.17 10.84 -4.17
N TYR A 324 7.47 10.85 -3.86
CA TYR A 324 8.01 10.06 -2.75
C TYR A 324 7.42 10.51 -1.41
N LYS A 325 7.35 11.83 -1.14
CA LYS A 325 6.79 12.38 0.11
C LYS A 325 5.33 12.00 0.27
N ARG A 326 4.52 12.13 -0.79
CA ARG A 326 3.11 11.72 -0.80
C ARG A 326 2.97 10.25 -0.36
N ARG A 327 3.75 9.35 -0.96
CA ARG A 327 3.70 7.93 -0.64
C ARG A 327 4.14 7.62 0.79
N GLU A 328 5.21 8.24 1.27
CA GLU A 328 5.72 8.01 2.63
C GLU A 328 4.79 8.62 3.68
N GLY A 329 4.20 9.81 3.43
CA GLY A 329 3.20 10.42 4.29
C GLY A 329 1.98 9.51 4.47
N LEU A 330 1.38 9.07 3.37
CA LEU A 330 0.25 8.13 3.43
C LEU A 330 0.60 6.84 4.18
N ARG A 331 1.78 6.26 3.91
CA ARG A 331 2.26 5.07 4.62
C ARG A 331 2.38 5.31 6.13
N HIS A 332 2.88 6.47 6.52
CA HIS A 332 3.03 6.84 7.91
C HIS A 332 1.67 6.92 8.61
N TYR A 333 0.73 7.68 8.05
CA TYR A 333 -0.61 7.82 8.60
C TYR A 333 -1.35 6.49 8.73
N TYR A 334 -1.34 5.65 7.68
CA TYR A 334 -1.98 4.33 7.74
C TYR A 334 -1.37 3.44 8.81
N ARG A 335 -0.03 3.35 8.88
CA ARG A 335 0.63 2.48 9.87
C ARG A 335 0.43 2.96 11.30
N THR A 336 0.38 4.27 11.51
CA THR A 336 0.10 4.89 12.81
C THR A 336 -1.32 4.56 13.26
N ALA A 337 -2.31 4.74 12.37
CA ALA A 337 -3.71 4.40 12.63
C ALA A 337 -3.89 2.91 12.98
N ILE A 338 -3.29 2.03 12.19
CA ILE A 338 -3.39 0.57 12.35
C ILE A 338 -2.78 0.12 13.68
N ARG A 339 -1.61 0.64 14.05
CA ARG A 339 -0.98 0.30 15.34
C ARG A 339 -1.81 0.76 16.53
N PHE A 340 -2.35 1.96 16.45
CA PHE A 340 -3.24 2.50 17.46
C PHE A 340 -4.50 1.64 17.58
N LEU A 341 -5.18 1.37 16.47
CA LEU A 341 -6.39 0.56 16.43
C LEU A 341 -6.18 -0.84 17.03
N ALA A 342 -5.12 -1.53 16.62
CA ALA A 342 -4.82 -2.86 17.13
C ALA A 342 -4.62 -2.86 18.66
N LYS A 343 -3.96 -1.81 19.19
CA LYS A 343 -3.77 -1.64 20.64
C LYS A 343 -5.11 -1.43 21.36
N GLU A 344 -5.99 -0.59 20.82
CA GLU A 344 -7.31 -0.34 21.42
C GLU A 344 -8.20 -1.60 21.34
N ILE A 345 -8.22 -2.32 20.22
CA ILE A 345 -8.93 -3.59 20.08
C ILE A 345 -8.41 -4.64 21.08
N HIS A 346 -7.11 -4.70 21.29
CA HIS A 346 -6.51 -5.62 22.27
C HIS A 346 -6.92 -5.27 23.71
N LYS A 347 -7.00 -3.97 24.07
CA LYS A 347 -7.50 -3.50 25.36
C LYS A 347 -8.96 -3.91 25.62
N MET A 348 -9.76 -3.95 24.56
CA MET A 348 -11.18 -4.37 24.61
C MET A 348 -11.38 -5.89 24.73
N GLY A 349 -10.30 -6.64 24.91
CA GLY A 349 -10.37 -8.09 25.09
C GLY A 349 -10.76 -8.87 23.82
N VAL A 350 -10.48 -8.34 22.65
CA VAL A 350 -10.83 -8.98 21.38
C VAL A 350 -9.82 -10.04 20.99
N ASN A 351 -10.29 -11.21 20.53
CA ASN A 351 -9.46 -12.28 19.96
C ASN A 351 -9.70 -12.51 18.46
N GLU A 352 -10.82 -12.03 17.92
CA GLU A 352 -11.11 -12.08 16.47
C GLU A 352 -11.64 -10.75 15.94
N VAL A 353 -11.16 -10.38 14.79
CA VAL A 353 -11.58 -9.20 14.04
C VAL A 353 -12.16 -9.64 12.70
N PHE A 354 -13.31 -9.09 12.36
CA PHE A 354 -13.96 -9.25 11.07
C PHE A 354 -13.93 -7.92 10.33
N VAL A 355 -13.30 -7.89 9.16
CA VAL A 355 -13.16 -6.66 8.36
C VAL A 355 -13.90 -6.79 7.04
N GLY A 356 -14.72 -5.78 6.70
CA GLY A 356 -15.34 -5.65 5.40
C GLY A 356 -14.31 -5.45 4.30
N TYR A 357 -14.47 -6.16 3.18
CA TYR A 357 -13.66 -5.98 1.99
C TYR A 357 -14.54 -5.62 0.79
N PRO A 358 -14.34 -4.44 0.19
CA PRO A 358 -15.09 -4.03 -0.99
C PRO A 358 -14.55 -4.73 -2.24
N TYR A 359 -15.12 -5.90 -2.54
CA TYR A 359 -14.81 -6.57 -3.79
C TYR A 359 -15.28 -5.70 -4.97
N LEU A 360 -14.37 -5.40 -5.91
CA LEU A 360 -14.62 -4.72 -7.18
C LEU A 360 -14.92 -3.20 -7.15
N VAL A 361 -15.06 -2.56 -5.99
CA VAL A 361 -15.40 -1.11 -5.90
C VAL A 361 -14.39 -0.19 -6.60
N SER A 362 -13.10 -0.56 -6.66
CA SER A 362 -12.09 0.22 -7.37
C SER A 362 -12.06 -0.03 -8.89
N GLN A 363 -12.90 -0.92 -9.39
CA GLN A 363 -12.85 -1.45 -10.74
C GLN A 363 -13.99 -0.93 -11.63
N ASP A 364 -15.15 -0.72 -11.03
CA ASP A 364 -16.35 -0.26 -11.75
C ASP A 364 -16.48 1.27 -11.73
N ASP A 365 -16.04 1.91 -10.63
CA ASP A 365 -16.09 3.37 -10.43
C ASP A 365 -14.69 3.95 -10.16
N GLY A 366 -13.74 3.72 -11.05
CA GLY A 366 -12.34 4.12 -10.93
C GLY A 366 -12.10 5.61 -10.73
N ASN A 367 -12.57 6.17 -9.62
CA ASN A 367 -12.22 7.53 -9.24
C ASN A 367 -10.83 7.57 -8.58
N GLU A 368 -10.21 8.72 -8.61
CA GLU A 368 -8.86 8.93 -8.09
C GLU A 368 -8.68 8.51 -6.62
N TYR A 369 -9.72 8.64 -5.80
CA TYR A 369 -9.66 8.23 -4.40
C TYR A 369 -9.52 6.72 -4.23
N ASN A 370 -10.32 5.96 -4.98
CA ASN A 370 -10.35 4.52 -4.87
C ASN A 370 -9.08 3.88 -5.42
N THR A 371 -8.39 4.55 -6.34
CA THR A 371 -7.18 4.02 -6.97
C THR A 371 -5.89 4.47 -6.28
N ASN A 372 -5.79 5.72 -5.86
CA ASN A 372 -4.52 6.31 -5.43
C ASN A 372 -4.42 6.59 -3.93
N VAL A 373 -5.53 6.95 -3.27
CA VAL A 373 -5.54 7.21 -1.84
C VAL A 373 -5.76 5.93 -1.06
N TRP A 374 -6.64 5.06 -1.52
CA TRP A 374 -7.12 3.93 -0.76
C TRP A 374 -6.35 2.64 -1.04
N TRP A 375 -5.41 2.35 -0.20
CA TRP A 375 -4.58 1.14 -0.33
C TRP A 375 -5.21 -0.05 0.40
N PHE A 376 -6.46 -0.40 0.10
CA PHE A 376 -7.23 -1.45 0.77
C PHE A 376 -6.43 -2.71 1.07
N SER A 377 -5.90 -3.36 0.05
CA SER A 377 -5.15 -4.60 0.23
C SER A 377 -3.93 -4.41 1.14
N LYS A 378 -3.27 -3.25 1.09
CA LYS A 378 -2.13 -2.96 1.97
C LYS A 378 -2.59 -2.70 3.39
N ILE A 379 -3.70 -1.95 3.58
CA ILE A 379 -4.27 -1.63 4.89
C ILE A 379 -4.65 -2.94 5.60
N ILE A 380 -5.38 -3.83 4.92
CA ILE A 380 -5.81 -5.12 5.48
C ILE A 380 -4.61 -6.01 5.80
N ASN A 381 -3.61 -6.09 4.91
CA ASN A 381 -2.41 -6.87 5.17
C ASN A 381 -1.62 -6.32 6.36
N TRP A 382 -1.45 -5.00 6.47
CA TRP A 382 -0.77 -4.38 7.61
C TRP A 382 -1.57 -4.52 8.90
N LEU A 383 -2.90 -4.43 8.84
CA LEU A 383 -3.77 -4.67 9.99
C LEU A 383 -3.62 -6.12 10.46
N GLY A 384 -3.68 -7.09 9.55
CA GLY A 384 -3.45 -8.51 9.86
C GLY A 384 -2.08 -8.77 10.49
N ASP A 385 -1.02 -8.18 9.91
CA ASP A 385 0.34 -8.31 10.46
C ASP A 385 0.46 -7.77 11.89
N VAL A 386 -0.22 -6.64 12.19
CA VAL A 386 -0.17 -6.04 13.53
C VAL A 386 -1.08 -6.78 14.52
N LEU A 387 -2.27 -7.21 14.10
CA LEU A 387 -3.18 -8.02 14.95
C LEU A 387 -2.55 -9.36 15.33
N GLU A 388 -1.79 -9.98 14.42
CA GLU A 388 -1.07 -11.23 14.70
C GLU A 388 -0.04 -11.07 15.84
N GLU A 389 0.55 -9.85 16.01
CA GLU A 389 1.44 -9.56 17.14
C GLU A 389 0.73 -9.68 18.50
N TYR A 390 -0.58 -9.43 18.54
CA TYR A 390 -1.45 -9.58 19.71
C TYR A 390 -2.20 -10.91 19.77
N GLY A 391 -1.90 -11.83 18.86
CA GLY A 391 -2.59 -13.12 18.74
C GLY A 391 -4.05 -13.02 18.30
N ILE A 392 -4.46 -11.86 17.74
CA ILE A 392 -5.81 -11.60 17.27
C ILE A 392 -5.95 -12.09 15.83
N LYS A 393 -6.96 -12.91 15.57
CA LYS A 393 -7.26 -13.44 14.24
C LYS A 393 -7.99 -12.42 13.40
N LEU A 394 -7.56 -12.20 12.15
CA LEU A 394 -8.25 -11.37 11.17
C LEU A 394 -9.02 -12.23 10.16
N ASN A 395 -10.31 -11.97 10.03
CA ASN A 395 -11.22 -12.58 9.05
C ASN A 395 -11.72 -11.51 8.06
N ILE A 396 -11.68 -11.82 6.76
CA ILE A 396 -12.14 -10.91 5.71
C ILE A 396 -13.56 -11.31 5.31
N VAL A 397 -14.48 -10.35 5.31
CA VAL A 397 -15.90 -10.51 5.00
C VAL A 397 -16.24 -9.72 3.75
N ASN A 398 -17.06 -10.28 2.86
CA ASN A 398 -17.59 -9.53 1.74
C ASN A 398 -18.59 -8.46 2.23
N GLU A 399 -18.30 -7.19 2.00
CA GLU A 399 -19.13 -6.08 2.47
C GLU A 399 -20.28 -5.69 1.53
N TYR A 400 -20.49 -6.43 0.40
CA TYR A 400 -21.55 -6.11 -0.54
C TYR A 400 -22.91 -5.93 0.15
N GLY A 401 -23.52 -4.75 -0.03
CA GLY A 401 -24.84 -4.41 0.51
C GLY A 401 -24.85 -3.88 1.95
N THR A 402 -23.75 -3.93 2.71
CA THR A 402 -23.71 -3.52 4.14
C THR A 402 -24.02 -2.05 4.37
N SER A 403 -23.63 -1.17 3.45
CA SER A 403 -23.87 0.27 3.54
C SER A 403 -25.31 0.69 3.24
N ARG A 404 -26.10 -0.18 2.57
CA ARG A 404 -27.49 0.10 2.16
C ARG A 404 -28.53 -0.49 3.09
N GLN A 405 -28.18 -1.53 3.85
CA GLN A 405 -29.05 -2.20 4.79
C GLN A 405 -29.10 -1.44 6.11
N CYS A 406 -30.28 -1.35 6.73
CA CYS A 406 -30.43 -0.84 8.07
C CYS A 406 -29.97 -1.89 9.08
N SER A 407 -29.00 -1.55 9.92
CA SER A 407 -28.53 -2.45 10.98
C SER A 407 -29.47 -2.48 12.20
N ILE A 408 -30.52 -1.66 12.21
CA ILE A 408 -31.47 -1.51 13.33
C ILE A 408 -32.67 -2.41 13.12
N CYS A 409 -33.35 -2.26 11.98
CA CYS A 409 -34.57 -3.03 11.65
C CYS A 409 -34.38 -4.09 10.56
N ASP A 410 -33.16 -4.29 10.07
CA ASP A 410 -32.79 -5.27 9.04
C ASP A 410 -33.43 -5.07 7.65
N VAL A 411 -34.16 -3.97 7.44
CA VAL A 411 -34.82 -3.64 6.17
C VAL A 411 -33.94 -2.71 5.35
N LYS A 412 -34.01 -2.84 4.03
CA LYS A 412 -33.30 -1.98 3.09
C LYS A 412 -34.16 -0.75 2.78
N HIS A 413 -33.78 0.40 3.31
CA HIS A 413 -34.51 1.66 3.09
C HIS A 413 -33.86 2.46 1.94
N LYS A 414 -34.71 3.01 1.03
CA LYS A 414 -34.25 3.90 -0.04
C LYS A 414 -33.59 5.18 0.51
N ASN A 415 -34.15 5.75 1.58
CA ASN A 415 -33.77 7.05 2.16
C ASN A 415 -33.11 6.96 3.55
N GLY A 416 -32.69 5.77 4.00
CA GLY A 416 -32.07 5.63 5.34
C GLY A 416 -30.76 6.38 5.49
N ARG A 417 -29.97 6.50 4.42
CA ARG A 417 -28.74 7.31 4.42
C ARG A 417 -29.05 8.75 4.02
N VAL A 418 -29.33 9.59 5.02
CA VAL A 418 -29.77 10.98 4.83
C VAL A 418 -28.65 11.87 4.29
N MET A 419 -27.42 11.67 4.79
CA MET A 419 -26.21 12.38 4.31
C MET A 419 -24.95 11.53 4.55
N ARG A 420 -23.81 12.01 4.06
CA ARG A 420 -22.52 11.38 4.38
C ARG A 420 -22.30 11.36 5.88
N GLY A 421 -22.17 10.19 6.45
CA GLY A 421 -21.92 10.00 7.90
C GLY A 421 -23.15 9.83 8.76
N LEU A 422 -24.37 10.04 8.25
CA LEU A 422 -25.63 9.89 9.03
C LEU A 422 -26.57 8.89 8.34
N TYR A 423 -27.00 7.91 9.12
CA TYR A 423 -28.07 6.98 8.79
C TYR A 423 -29.20 7.14 9.80
N ILE A 424 -30.43 7.26 9.34
CA ILE A 424 -31.64 7.32 10.19
C ILE A 424 -32.52 6.13 9.79
N CYS A 425 -32.90 5.31 10.74
CA CYS A 425 -33.86 4.26 10.51
C CYS A 425 -35.28 4.86 10.37
N PRO A 426 -35.93 4.77 9.19
CA PRO A 426 -37.28 5.36 9.03
C PRO A 426 -38.35 4.71 9.91
N VAL A 427 -38.13 3.45 10.33
CA VAL A 427 -39.10 2.71 11.15
C VAL A 427 -39.00 3.11 12.61
N THR A 428 -37.80 3.30 13.15
CA THR A 428 -37.60 3.54 14.60
C THR A 428 -37.16 4.97 14.91
N GLY A 429 -36.83 5.78 13.91
CA GLY A 429 -36.26 7.11 14.09
C GLY A 429 -34.82 7.14 14.65
N ILE A 430 -34.24 5.99 14.95
CA ILE A 430 -32.89 5.92 15.55
C ILE A 430 -31.83 6.42 14.55
N LYS A 431 -30.97 7.32 15.04
CA LYS A 431 -29.86 7.91 14.31
C LYS A 431 -28.56 7.16 14.62
N ILE A 432 -27.80 6.79 13.60
CA ILE A 432 -26.50 6.14 13.76
C ILE A 432 -25.50 6.69 12.72
N ASN A 433 -24.21 6.69 13.04
CA ASN A 433 -23.19 6.97 12.03
C ASN A 433 -23.27 5.91 10.91
N ALA A 434 -23.26 6.35 9.64
CA ALA A 434 -23.45 5.47 8.49
C ALA A 434 -22.37 4.38 8.35
N ASP A 435 -21.13 4.67 8.74
CA ASP A 435 -20.03 3.71 8.70
C ASP A 435 -20.11 2.72 9.87
N LEU A 436 -20.64 3.15 11.05
CA LEU A 436 -20.98 2.24 12.16
C LEU A 436 -22.18 1.35 11.82
N ASN A 437 -23.17 1.87 11.05
CA ASN A 437 -24.23 1.03 10.51
C ASN A 437 -23.66 -0.08 9.60
N ALA A 438 -22.72 0.25 8.74
CA ALA A 438 -22.05 -0.74 7.89
C ALA A 438 -21.25 -1.77 8.70
N ALA A 439 -20.50 -1.34 9.72
CA ALA A 439 -19.76 -2.24 10.61
C ALA A 439 -20.68 -3.22 11.36
N ARG A 440 -21.85 -2.76 11.83
CA ARG A 440 -22.88 -3.63 12.44
C ARG A 440 -23.45 -4.65 11.43
N ASN A 441 -23.64 -4.24 10.19
CA ASN A 441 -24.09 -5.15 9.14
C ASN A 441 -23.02 -6.19 8.76
N ILE A 442 -21.75 -5.85 8.86
CA ILE A 442 -20.64 -6.83 8.75
C ILE A 442 -20.75 -7.88 9.87
N ALA A 443 -21.04 -7.45 11.11
CA ALA A 443 -21.27 -8.36 12.24
C ALA A 443 -22.41 -9.32 11.95
N LYS A 444 -23.56 -8.80 11.53
CA LYS A 444 -24.75 -9.64 11.19
C LYS A 444 -24.46 -10.66 10.09
N LYS A 445 -23.69 -10.30 9.07
CA LYS A 445 -23.29 -11.24 8.00
C LYS A 445 -22.49 -12.44 8.48
N VAL A 446 -21.83 -12.33 9.62
CA VAL A 446 -21.04 -13.42 10.22
C VAL A 446 -21.73 -14.00 11.46
N GLY A 447 -23.01 -13.72 11.63
CA GLY A 447 -23.85 -14.33 12.67
C GLY A 447 -23.74 -13.66 14.07
N TYR A 448 -23.19 -12.43 14.15
CA TYR A 448 -23.11 -11.70 15.42
C TYR A 448 -24.05 -10.52 15.46
N ASN A 449 -24.73 -10.35 16.60
CA ASN A 449 -25.42 -9.13 16.95
C ASN A 449 -24.49 -8.22 17.76
N THR A 450 -24.61 -6.91 17.52
CA THR A 450 -23.85 -5.90 18.27
C THR A 450 -24.79 -4.87 18.86
N PRO A 451 -24.55 -4.37 20.08
CA PRO A 451 -25.31 -3.26 20.65
C PRO A 451 -25.30 -2.04 19.71
N ILE A 452 -26.36 -1.21 19.79
CA ILE A 452 -26.36 0.08 19.10
C ILE A 452 -25.35 0.98 19.82
N PRO A 453 -24.36 1.55 19.11
CA PRO A 453 -23.33 2.37 19.74
C PRO A 453 -23.93 3.63 20.41
N ARG A 454 -23.76 3.75 21.72
CA ARG A 454 -24.10 4.94 22.51
C ARG A 454 -22.87 5.79 22.82
N LYS A 455 -21.72 5.13 23.04
CA LYS A 455 -20.44 5.80 23.28
C LYS A 455 -19.55 5.68 22.06
N ILE A 456 -19.22 6.80 21.43
CA ILE A 456 -18.38 6.85 20.24
C ILE A 456 -17.03 7.52 20.57
N LEU A 457 -15.96 6.76 20.56
CA LEU A 457 -14.60 7.25 20.71
C LEU A 457 -14.05 7.64 19.34
N SER A 458 -13.93 8.94 19.10
CA SER A 458 -13.46 9.49 17.83
C SER A 458 -12.00 9.91 17.92
N TYR A 459 -11.21 9.58 16.89
CA TYR A 459 -9.78 9.84 16.83
C TYR A 459 -9.37 10.42 15.48
N ILE A 460 -8.32 11.24 15.50
CA ILE A 460 -7.65 11.75 14.31
C ILE A 460 -6.18 11.34 14.32
N VAL A 461 -5.68 10.91 13.17
CA VAL A 461 -4.26 10.57 12.98
C VAL A 461 -3.48 11.84 12.69
N THR A 462 -2.36 12.04 13.38
CA THR A 462 -1.44 13.16 13.18
C THR A 462 -0.05 12.66 12.84
N THR A 463 0.85 13.55 12.48
CA THR A 463 2.27 13.22 12.27
C THR A 463 2.94 12.62 13.50
N ASN A 464 2.47 13.00 14.70
CA ASN A 464 3.06 12.60 15.99
C ASN A 464 2.29 11.47 16.69
N GLY A 465 1.28 10.89 16.05
CA GLY A 465 0.48 9.82 16.62
C GLY A 465 -1.02 9.99 16.40
N VAL A 466 -1.83 9.38 17.24
CA VAL A 466 -3.30 9.46 17.19
C VAL A 466 -3.80 10.24 18.40
N LYS A 467 -4.66 11.22 18.14
CA LYS A 467 -5.25 12.07 19.18
C LYS A 467 -6.77 11.85 19.25
N PRO A 468 -7.37 11.86 20.46
CA PRO A 468 -8.82 11.88 20.59
C PRO A 468 -9.39 13.19 20.02
N ILE A 469 -10.59 13.11 19.48
CA ILE A 469 -11.40 14.27 19.13
C ILE A 469 -12.38 14.45 20.28
N THR A 470 -12.10 15.40 21.16
CA THR A 470 -13.07 15.84 22.18
C THR A 470 -14.06 16.78 21.51
N PRO A 471 -15.37 16.62 21.70
CA PRO A 471 -16.34 17.66 21.34
C PRO A 471 -15.91 18.96 22.05
N LYS A 472 -15.93 20.09 21.38
CA LYS A 472 -15.76 21.37 22.01
C LYS A 472 -16.93 21.52 22.97
N GLU A 473 -16.67 21.77 24.23
CA GLU A 473 -17.70 22.20 25.19
C GLU A 473 -18.35 23.47 24.63
N GLY A 474 -19.66 23.40 24.33
CA GLY A 474 -20.43 24.53 23.81
C GLY A 474 -21.10 24.34 22.45
N GLU A 475 -20.71 23.34 21.64
CA GLU A 475 -21.51 22.95 20.48
C GLU A 475 -22.62 21.95 20.87
N THR A 476 -23.63 22.44 21.57
CA THR A 476 -24.96 21.80 21.52
C THR A 476 -25.34 21.71 20.05
N THR A 477 -25.55 20.49 19.57
CA THR A 477 -26.08 20.23 18.23
C THR A 477 -27.37 21.01 18.05
N LYS A 478 -27.28 22.22 17.50
CA LYS A 478 -28.46 22.89 16.94
C LYS A 478 -28.93 21.95 15.84
N THR A 479 -30.04 21.32 16.09
CA THR A 479 -30.80 20.55 15.11
C THR A 479 -30.94 21.42 13.86
N PRO A 480 -30.49 21.05 12.67
CA PRO A 480 -30.79 21.85 11.49
C PRO A 480 -32.29 21.87 11.33
N THR A 481 -32.91 23.00 11.52
CA THR A 481 -34.27 23.25 11.10
C THR A 481 -34.32 23.09 9.60
N VAL A 482 -34.93 22.01 9.14
CA VAL A 482 -35.21 21.78 7.72
C VAL A 482 -36.18 22.89 7.31
N LYS A 483 -35.70 23.88 6.56
CA LYS A 483 -36.61 24.79 5.82
C LYS A 483 -37.37 23.95 4.81
N PRO A 484 -38.71 24.02 4.79
CA PRO A 484 -39.44 23.33 3.72
C PRO A 484 -39.05 23.89 2.36
N SER A 485 -38.83 22.99 1.40
CA SER A 485 -38.60 23.36 0.01
C SER A 485 -39.79 24.13 -0.53
N PRO A 486 -39.59 25.23 -1.29
CA PRO A 486 -40.70 25.91 -1.94
C PRO A 486 -41.30 24.97 -3.00
N GLN A 487 -42.64 24.88 -2.91
CA GLN A 487 -43.46 24.26 -3.95
C GLN A 487 -43.20 24.96 -5.30
N LYS A 488 -43.01 24.19 -6.34
CA LYS A 488 -43.03 24.70 -7.72
C LYS A 488 -44.42 25.24 -8.03
N GLY A 489 -44.51 26.57 -8.12
CA GLY A 489 -45.56 27.26 -8.82
C GLY A 489 -45.12 27.46 -10.26
N GLU A 490 -45.99 27.14 -11.17
CA GLU A 490 -45.87 27.42 -12.62
C GLU A 490 -45.98 28.90 -12.92
N GLU A 491 -45.51 29.25 -14.11
CA GLU A 491 -45.76 30.45 -14.93
C GLU A 491 -44.73 31.59 -14.90
N GLY A 492 -44.35 31.94 -16.15
CA GLY A 492 -43.97 33.29 -16.52
C GLY A 492 -42.73 33.40 -17.38
N VAL A 493 -42.88 33.22 -18.70
CA VAL A 493 -41.97 33.70 -19.73
C VAL A 493 -41.84 35.23 -19.66
N MET A 494 -40.62 35.77 -19.58
CA MET A 494 -40.22 37.03 -20.26
C MET A 494 -38.71 37.11 -20.45
N LEU A 495 -38.36 37.32 -21.67
CA LEU A 495 -37.06 37.79 -22.19
C LEU A 495 -36.70 39.14 -21.59
N ASN A 496 -35.42 39.41 -21.26
CA ASN A 496 -34.67 40.51 -21.85
C ASN A 496 -33.20 40.54 -21.44
N ASN A 497 -32.40 40.73 -22.44
CA ASN A 497 -30.98 41.11 -22.51
C ASN A 497 -30.50 42.10 -21.46
N THR A 498 -29.27 41.91 -20.96
CA THR A 498 -28.15 42.85 -21.17
C THR A 498 -26.92 42.40 -20.39
N VAL A 499 -25.82 42.22 -21.08
CA VAL A 499 -24.43 42.30 -20.59
C VAL A 499 -24.11 43.81 -20.42
N PRO A 500 -23.23 44.31 -19.48
CA PRO A 500 -21.79 44.12 -19.60
C PRO A 500 -20.96 44.16 -18.28
N TYR A 501 -19.72 43.78 -18.47
CA TYR A 501 -18.42 43.89 -17.82
C TYR A 501 -18.00 42.73 -16.92
#